data_e940f049d5308b680e8092f7b2f0d672
#
_entry.id   e940f049d5308b680e8092f7b2f0d672
#
_cell.length_a   1.000
_cell.length_b   1.000
_cell.length_c   1.000
_cell.angle_alpha   90.00
_cell.angle_beta   90.00
_cell.angle_gamma   90.00
#
_symmetry.space_group_name_H-M   'P 1'
#
loop_
_entity.id
_entity.type
_entity.pdbx_description
1 polymer ?
#
loop_
_entity_poly.entity_id
_entity_poly.type
_entity_poly.pdbx_seq_one_letter_code
_entity_poly.pdbx_strand_id
1 'polypeptide(L)'
;MGATTDHALGRNLRFFCKKEAAAGGAYGTASQEALAGADAAKVLSSSMEFTVTRNDRMDARGTRSIQERITGKQEVSWSCESYLLPAGSTTAPDIDPLIEGAMGGAFGASTAKTYKLSDSNALPTVHMARTANDVFREDLFGCWVEEMSISASGGEEPKISFSGGAFNYVLTGTGTTEGTGSSATSLVTESGNGVNFMVGSVISFNSLADKIVTAKSTDTLTIASSSWSDAQAITPTTYTETTAGNPLNGIGGSLTLNSVTLPVTAFDVTITNGVKPLSDAAFEKGTSDFIAGYRSVKGNISVRARKDFIKSLAQRYVQTTATAGPSFSSVPIRVDLGSVSGKQVVVYVDTAELDFAAIDVPEAEEAILNIPFTALATSGGGDEIRIAWNQ
;
A
#
# COMPACT_ATOMS: atom_id res chain seq x y z
N MET A 1 -1.01 32.14 -24.41
CA MET A 1 -0.01 31.47 -23.59
C MET A 1 -0.55 30.10 -23.27
N GLY A 2 0.00 29.04 -23.85
CA GLY A 2 -0.31 27.67 -23.45
C GLY A 2 0.18 27.47 -22.02
N ALA A 3 -0.54 26.65 -21.23
CA ALA A 3 -0.05 26.21 -19.93
C ALA A 3 1.31 25.52 -20.15
N THR A 4 2.34 25.95 -19.44
CA THR A 4 3.65 25.31 -19.51
C THR A 4 3.52 23.91 -18.94
N THR A 5 4.00 22.91 -19.66
CA THR A 5 4.03 21.49 -19.23
C THR A 5 5.12 21.23 -18.19
N ASP A 6 5.83 22.28 -17.76
CA ASP A 6 7.03 22.17 -16.90
C ASP A 6 6.69 21.98 -15.41
N HIS A 7 5.41 21.96 -15.06
CA HIS A 7 4.96 21.77 -13.67
C HIS A 7 4.15 20.50 -13.49
N ALA A 8 4.56 19.69 -12.52
CA ALA A 8 3.75 18.57 -12.06
C ALA A 8 2.47 19.07 -11.37
N LEU A 9 1.32 18.68 -11.89
CA LEU A 9 0.02 18.96 -11.27
C LEU A 9 -0.45 17.71 -10.52
N GLY A 10 -0.90 17.87 -9.29
CA GLY A 10 -1.37 16.75 -8.46
C GLY A 10 -2.46 15.91 -9.12
N ARG A 11 -3.34 16.51 -9.92
CA ARG A 11 -4.39 15.80 -10.70
C ARG A 11 -3.83 14.91 -11.82
N ASN A 12 -2.56 15.08 -12.20
CA ASN A 12 -1.90 14.32 -13.25
C ASN A 12 -1.01 13.19 -12.68
N LEU A 13 -1.03 13.01 -11.34
CA LEU A 13 -0.33 11.92 -10.71
C LEU A 13 -1.02 10.60 -11.05
N ARG A 14 -0.21 9.63 -11.47
CA ARG A 14 -0.62 8.26 -11.74
C ARG A 14 0.15 7.35 -10.80
N PHE A 15 -0.54 6.35 -10.28
CA PHE A 15 0.02 5.38 -9.36
C PHE A 15 -0.03 3.99 -9.98
N PHE A 16 1.05 3.25 -9.87
CA PHE A 16 1.18 1.89 -10.38
C PHE A 16 1.69 0.99 -9.27
N CYS A 17 1.20 -0.23 -9.21
CA CYS A 17 1.68 -1.23 -8.27
C CYS A 17 1.68 -2.62 -8.91
N LYS A 18 2.76 -3.38 -8.68
CA LYS A 18 2.92 -4.74 -9.20
C LYS A 18 3.64 -5.61 -8.18
N LYS A 19 3.16 -6.81 -8.01
CA LYS A 19 3.84 -7.81 -7.17
C LYS A 19 5.19 -8.18 -7.77
N GLU A 20 6.24 -8.19 -6.97
CA GLU A 20 7.55 -8.62 -7.39
C GLU A 20 7.65 -10.15 -7.43
N ALA A 21 8.35 -10.68 -8.44
CA ALA A 21 8.58 -12.12 -8.58
C ALA A 21 9.53 -12.67 -7.52
N ALA A 22 10.45 -11.83 -7.05
CA ALA A 22 11.37 -12.14 -5.95
C ALA A 22 11.41 -10.95 -5.00
N ALA A 23 11.38 -11.21 -3.71
CA ALA A 23 11.45 -10.17 -2.69
C ALA A 23 12.70 -9.31 -2.87
N GLY A 24 12.51 -7.98 -2.86
CA GLY A 24 13.60 -7.04 -2.92
C GLY A 24 14.30 -6.97 -4.27
N GLY A 25 13.59 -6.61 -5.33
CA GLY A 25 14.19 -6.36 -6.65
C GLY A 25 15.46 -5.54 -6.51
N ALA A 26 16.62 -6.14 -6.88
CA ALA A 26 17.89 -5.53 -6.64
C ALA A 26 18.04 -4.27 -7.50
N TYR A 27 18.48 -3.21 -6.88
CA TYR A 27 18.74 -1.89 -7.41
C TYR A 27 19.45 -1.94 -8.77
N GLY A 28 18.79 -1.46 -9.83
CA GLY A 28 19.40 -1.37 -11.16
C GLY A 28 19.71 -2.69 -11.86
N THR A 29 19.11 -3.80 -11.43
CA THR A 29 19.31 -5.12 -12.07
C THR A 29 18.18 -5.47 -13.02
N ALA A 30 18.39 -6.47 -13.88
CA ALA A 30 17.40 -7.01 -14.81
C ALA A 30 16.22 -7.70 -14.13
N SER A 31 16.24 -7.86 -12.82
CA SER A 31 15.14 -8.43 -12.00
C SER A 31 14.10 -7.40 -11.56
N GLN A 32 14.28 -6.12 -11.89
CA GLN A 32 13.29 -5.09 -11.67
C GLN A 32 12.03 -5.39 -12.49
N GLU A 33 10.88 -5.54 -11.80
CA GLU A 33 9.61 -5.79 -12.48
C GLU A 33 9.23 -4.61 -13.38
N ALA A 34 9.02 -4.90 -14.66
CA ALA A 34 8.51 -3.90 -15.59
C ALA A 34 7.03 -3.62 -15.31
N LEU A 35 6.70 -2.34 -15.14
CA LEU A 35 5.32 -1.88 -15.01
C LEU A 35 4.70 -1.70 -16.40
N ALA A 36 3.37 -1.79 -16.46
CA ALA A 36 2.57 -1.55 -17.65
C ALA A 36 1.31 -0.74 -17.29
N GLY A 37 0.56 -0.31 -18.29
CA GLY A 37 -0.70 0.40 -18.06
C GLY A 37 -1.74 -0.39 -17.26
N ALA A 38 -1.67 -1.74 -17.33
CA ALA A 38 -2.56 -2.62 -16.57
C ALA A 38 -2.21 -2.68 -15.06
N ASP A 39 -1.00 -2.26 -14.66
CA ASP A 39 -0.58 -2.20 -13.27
C ASP A 39 -0.98 -0.87 -12.59
N ALA A 40 -1.73 -0.01 -13.29
CA ALA A 40 -2.25 1.25 -12.76
C ALA A 40 -3.31 1.00 -11.68
N ALA A 41 -3.21 1.71 -10.57
CA ALA A 41 -4.19 1.70 -9.50
C ALA A 41 -4.78 3.09 -9.25
N LYS A 42 -6.09 3.15 -9.07
CA LYS A 42 -6.79 4.40 -8.72
C LYS A 42 -6.64 4.66 -7.23
N VAL A 43 -5.86 5.67 -6.89
CA VAL A 43 -5.67 6.09 -5.50
C VAL A 43 -6.22 7.48 -5.26
N LEU A 44 -6.74 7.71 -4.05
CA LEU A 44 -7.19 9.03 -3.59
C LEU A 44 -6.01 9.89 -3.18
N SER A 45 -5.05 9.26 -2.51
CA SER A 45 -3.81 9.88 -2.06
C SER A 45 -2.69 8.86 -2.04
N SER A 46 -1.47 9.34 -2.25
CA SER A 46 -0.26 8.53 -2.09
C SER A 46 0.87 9.40 -1.56
N SER A 47 1.64 8.85 -0.63
CA SER A 47 2.87 9.45 -0.12
C SER A 47 4.01 8.45 -0.31
N MET A 48 5.15 8.95 -0.78
CA MET A 48 6.42 8.21 -0.87
C MET A 48 7.47 9.13 -0.27
N GLU A 49 8.08 8.71 0.82
CA GLU A 49 9.01 9.54 1.58
C GLU A 49 10.34 8.82 1.73
N PHE A 50 11.40 9.52 1.35
CA PHE A 50 12.77 9.08 1.54
C PHE A 50 13.45 9.95 2.58
N THR A 51 13.81 9.36 3.69
CA THR A 51 14.43 10.03 4.83
C THR A 51 15.87 9.59 5.02
N VAL A 52 16.75 10.54 5.27
CA VAL A 52 18.16 10.30 5.57
C VAL A 52 18.49 10.88 6.94
N THR A 53 18.88 10.02 7.87
CA THR A 53 19.37 10.48 9.17
C THR A 53 20.69 11.22 8.97
N ARG A 54 20.80 12.43 9.53
CA ARG A 54 22.02 13.25 9.50
C ARG A 54 22.38 13.69 10.89
N ASN A 55 23.58 13.37 11.32
CA ASN A 55 24.11 13.75 12.62
C ASN A 55 25.15 14.85 12.46
N ASP A 56 25.04 15.90 13.26
CA ASP A 56 25.99 16.98 13.27
C ASP A 56 27.28 16.51 13.95
N ARG A 57 28.41 16.78 13.32
CA ARG A 57 29.72 16.45 13.87
C ARG A 57 30.15 17.52 14.87
N MET A 58 30.20 17.13 16.15
CA MET A 58 30.44 18.00 17.28
C MET A 58 31.88 17.89 17.85
N ASP A 59 32.89 17.65 17.04
CA ASP A 59 34.29 17.60 17.53
C ASP A 59 34.78 18.98 17.91
N ALA A 60 35.71 19.01 18.88
CA ALA A 60 36.38 20.24 19.35
C ALA A 60 37.29 20.78 18.24
N ARG A 61 36.85 21.81 17.53
CA ARG A 61 37.59 22.40 16.36
C ARG A 61 37.92 23.89 16.55
N GLY A 62 37.81 24.42 17.74
CA GLY A 62 38.12 25.87 18.00
C GLY A 62 37.15 26.86 17.34
N THR A 63 36.02 26.38 16.80
CA THR A 63 34.97 27.23 16.20
C THR A 63 33.61 26.86 16.79
N ARG A 64 32.68 27.82 16.82
CA ARG A 64 31.29 27.61 17.28
C ARG A 64 30.38 27.05 16.21
N SER A 65 30.83 26.96 14.97
CA SER A 65 30.00 26.54 13.81
C SER A 65 30.14 25.07 13.55
N ILE A 66 29.02 24.39 13.26
CA ILE A 66 29.00 23.03 12.76
C ILE A 66 29.56 23.06 11.33
N GLN A 67 30.63 22.33 11.10
CA GLN A 67 31.32 22.32 9.82
C GLN A 67 30.97 21.13 8.94
N GLU A 68 30.42 20.05 9.53
CA GLU A 68 30.17 18.80 8.83
C GLU A 68 29.00 18.04 9.44
N ARG A 69 28.24 17.36 8.60
CA ARG A 69 27.18 16.44 9.00
C ARG A 69 27.51 15.04 8.49
N ILE A 70 27.33 14.06 9.35
CA ILE A 70 27.54 12.65 9.02
C ILE A 70 26.22 12.07 8.56
N THR A 71 26.18 11.52 7.33
CA THR A 71 25.03 10.82 6.79
C THR A 71 24.92 9.44 7.45
N GLY A 72 23.80 9.17 8.07
CA GLY A 72 23.45 7.91 8.71
C GLY A 72 22.52 7.06 7.83
N LYS A 73 21.63 6.33 8.48
CA LYS A 73 20.68 5.40 7.86
C LYS A 73 19.72 6.12 6.91
N GLN A 74 19.38 5.46 5.82
CA GLN A 74 18.33 5.84 4.89
C GLN A 74 17.11 4.96 5.15
N GLU A 75 15.94 5.57 5.18
CA GLU A 75 14.67 4.90 5.38
C GLU A 75 13.66 5.36 4.34
N VAL A 76 12.87 4.43 3.87
CA VAL A 76 11.79 4.70 2.91
C VAL A 76 10.48 4.29 3.54
N SER A 77 9.53 5.21 3.57
CA SER A 77 8.16 4.95 4.00
C SER A 77 7.18 5.34 2.89
N TRP A 78 6.05 4.69 2.88
CA TRP A 78 5.00 4.98 1.91
C TRP A 78 3.62 4.75 2.51
N SER A 79 2.64 5.45 1.96
CA SER A 79 1.22 5.22 2.25
C SER A 79 0.38 5.51 1.02
N CYS A 80 -0.75 4.83 0.90
CA CYS A 80 -1.76 5.16 -0.10
C CYS A 80 -3.16 4.84 0.41
N GLU A 81 -4.14 5.56 -0.11
CA GLU A 81 -5.58 5.38 0.15
C GLU A 81 -6.31 5.23 -1.17
N SER A 82 -7.27 4.31 -1.23
CA SER A 82 -8.13 4.07 -2.39
C SER A 82 -9.57 3.83 -1.95
N TYR A 83 -10.52 4.00 -2.88
CA TYR A 83 -11.85 3.44 -2.72
C TYR A 83 -11.83 1.92 -2.93
N LEU A 84 -12.81 1.22 -2.35
CA LEU A 84 -13.07 -0.16 -2.73
C LEU A 84 -13.72 -0.18 -4.12
N LEU A 85 -12.98 -0.69 -5.11
CA LEU A 85 -13.37 -0.68 -6.52
C LEU A 85 -13.62 -2.11 -7.04
N PRO A 86 -14.79 -2.71 -6.79
CA PRO A 86 -15.09 -4.02 -7.37
C PRO A 86 -15.27 -3.89 -8.88
N ALA A 87 -14.49 -4.66 -9.63
CA ALA A 87 -14.49 -4.65 -11.09
C ALA A 87 -15.59 -5.53 -11.73
N GLY A 88 -16.32 -6.26 -10.90
CA GLY A 88 -17.28 -7.29 -11.35
C GLY A 88 -16.61 -8.58 -11.83
N SER A 89 -17.36 -9.67 -11.83
CA SER A 89 -16.94 -11.02 -12.25
C SER A 89 -15.58 -11.51 -11.65
N THR A 90 -14.67 -11.98 -12.50
CA THR A 90 -13.47 -12.72 -12.11
C THR A 90 -12.18 -11.88 -12.08
N THR A 91 -12.24 -10.56 -12.19
CA THR A 91 -11.07 -9.68 -12.28
C THR A 91 -10.61 -9.24 -10.88
N ALA A 92 -9.33 -9.32 -10.60
CA ALA A 92 -8.74 -8.78 -9.39
C ALA A 92 -8.88 -7.24 -9.37
N PRO A 93 -8.96 -6.60 -8.19
CA PRO A 93 -8.96 -5.14 -8.12
C PRO A 93 -7.61 -4.56 -8.52
N ASP A 94 -7.59 -3.29 -8.92
CA ASP A 94 -6.37 -2.57 -9.32
C ASP A 94 -5.28 -2.60 -8.24
N ILE A 95 -5.70 -2.64 -6.96
CA ILE A 95 -4.85 -2.68 -5.77
C ILE A 95 -4.51 -4.09 -5.30
N ASP A 96 -4.78 -5.11 -6.14
CA ASP A 96 -4.51 -6.53 -5.83
C ASP A 96 -3.10 -6.79 -5.26
N PRO A 97 -2.01 -6.24 -5.84
CA PRO A 97 -0.67 -6.46 -5.30
C PRO A 97 -0.50 -5.97 -3.85
N LEU A 98 -1.16 -4.88 -3.48
CA LEU A 98 -1.11 -4.32 -2.12
C LEU A 98 -1.91 -5.18 -1.13
N ILE A 99 -3.08 -5.69 -1.55
CA ILE A 99 -3.88 -6.61 -0.73
C ILE A 99 -3.11 -7.92 -0.52
N GLU A 100 -2.52 -8.49 -1.59
CA GLU A 100 -1.68 -9.69 -1.46
C GLU A 100 -0.47 -9.43 -0.54
N GLY A 101 0.17 -8.26 -0.64
CA GLY A 101 1.26 -7.84 0.24
C GLY A 101 0.84 -7.78 1.71
N ALA A 102 -0.37 -7.32 2.00
CA ALA A 102 -0.93 -7.24 3.35
C ALA A 102 -1.37 -8.60 3.90
N MET A 103 -2.04 -9.40 3.06
CA MET A 103 -2.64 -10.67 3.46
C MET A 103 -1.63 -11.84 3.41
N GLY A 104 -0.55 -11.70 2.65
CA GLY A 104 0.44 -12.76 2.42
C GLY A 104 -0.05 -13.90 1.52
N GLY A 105 -1.32 -13.93 1.18
CA GLY A 105 -1.97 -14.95 0.39
C GLY A 105 -2.44 -14.43 -0.96
N ALA A 106 -2.18 -15.21 -2.02
CA ALA A 106 -2.63 -14.88 -3.35
C ALA A 106 -4.16 -14.95 -3.48
N PHE A 107 -4.66 -14.14 -4.39
CA PHE A 107 -6.06 -14.11 -4.76
C PHE A 107 -6.55 -15.46 -5.30
N GLY A 108 -7.50 -16.07 -4.64
CA GLY A 108 -8.11 -17.31 -5.09
C GLY A 108 -9.00 -17.09 -6.32
N ALA A 109 -8.58 -17.59 -7.49
CA ALA A 109 -9.28 -17.42 -8.76
C ALA A 109 -10.57 -18.25 -8.93
N SER A 110 -11.11 -18.87 -7.87
CA SER A 110 -12.39 -19.57 -7.91
C SER A 110 -13.57 -18.59 -7.89
N THR A 111 -14.80 -19.09 -8.06
CA THR A 111 -16.05 -18.28 -8.11
C THR A 111 -16.24 -17.26 -6.99
N ALA A 112 -15.61 -17.46 -5.84
CA ALA A 112 -15.51 -16.47 -4.77
C ALA A 112 -14.07 -15.98 -4.68
N LYS A 113 -13.81 -14.79 -5.17
CA LYS A 113 -12.50 -14.14 -5.13
C LYS A 113 -12.19 -13.71 -3.72
N THR A 114 -11.47 -14.54 -3.01
CA THR A 114 -11.24 -14.38 -1.60
C THR A 114 -9.76 -14.28 -1.32
N TYR A 115 -9.36 -13.20 -0.67
CA TYR A 115 -8.06 -13.08 -0.04
C TYR A 115 -8.13 -13.73 1.34
N LYS A 116 -7.16 -14.55 1.64
CA LYS A 116 -6.96 -15.17 2.95
C LYS A 116 -5.59 -14.77 3.48
N LEU A 117 -5.49 -14.67 4.78
CA LEU A 117 -4.20 -14.50 5.42
C LEU A 117 -3.32 -15.73 5.22
N SER A 118 -2.04 -15.51 5.08
CA SER A 118 -1.03 -16.57 5.04
C SER A 118 -0.25 -16.58 6.34
N ASP A 119 0.05 -17.78 6.86
CA ASP A 119 0.96 -17.95 8.00
C ASP A 119 2.44 -17.97 7.59
N SER A 120 2.73 -17.72 6.31
CA SER A 120 4.09 -17.61 5.84
C SER A 120 4.76 -16.36 6.41
N ASN A 121 5.99 -16.52 6.92
CA ASN A 121 6.82 -15.39 7.33
C ASN A 121 7.36 -14.57 6.12
N ALA A 122 7.21 -15.12 4.91
CA ALA A 122 7.60 -14.43 3.67
C ALA A 122 6.39 -13.70 3.09
N LEU A 123 6.25 -12.42 3.41
CA LEU A 123 5.25 -11.55 2.79
C LEU A 123 5.71 -11.18 1.37
N PRO A 124 4.79 -11.13 0.39
CA PRO A 124 5.09 -10.64 -0.93
C PRO A 124 5.52 -9.16 -0.89
N THR A 125 6.51 -8.81 -1.69
CA THR A 125 6.91 -7.43 -1.93
C THR A 125 6.27 -6.89 -3.20
N VAL A 126 6.16 -5.57 -3.27
CA VAL A 126 5.50 -4.84 -4.34
C VAL A 126 6.45 -3.80 -4.92
N HIS A 127 6.54 -3.72 -6.24
CA HIS A 127 7.10 -2.57 -6.93
C HIS A 127 5.99 -1.53 -7.08
N MET A 128 6.24 -0.33 -6.61
CA MET A 128 5.31 0.80 -6.76
C MET A 128 5.98 1.94 -7.53
N ALA A 129 5.21 2.60 -8.38
CA ALA A 129 5.66 3.81 -9.04
C ALA A 129 4.60 4.90 -9.00
N ARG A 130 5.06 6.15 -8.86
CA ARG A 130 4.25 7.35 -8.97
C ARG A 130 4.83 8.23 -10.07
N THR A 131 4.01 8.60 -11.05
CA THR A 131 4.45 9.44 -12.17
C THR A 131 3.62 10.71 -12.28
N ALA A 132 4.26 11.81 -12.59
CA ALA A 132 3.60 13.08 -12.92
C ALA A 132 3.89 13.42 -14.39
N ASN A 133 3.14 12.79 -15.30
CA ASN A 133 3.40 12.89 -16.73
C ASN A 133 4.89 12.67 -17.06
N ASP A 134 5.46 13.56 -17.88
CA ASP A 134 6.86 13.53 -18.31
C ASP A 134 7.80 14.32 -17.37
N VAL A 135 7.33 14.77 -16.20
CA VAL A 135 8.12 15.63 -15.31
C VAL A 135 9.00 14.83 -14.37
N PHE A 136 8.42 13.87 -13.66
CA PHE A 136 9.16 12.99 -12.77
C PHE A 136 8.48 11.63 -12.61
N ARG A 137 9.26 10.67 -12.17
CA ARG A 137 8.81 9.35 -11.72
C ARG A 137 9.57 8.97 -10.45
N GLU A 138 8.82 8.50 -9.48
CA GLU A 138 9.34 7.91 -8.25
C GLU A 138 9.03 6.42 -8.29
N ASP A 139 10.03 5.59 -8.09
CA ASP A 139 9.89 4.14 -7.98
C ASP A 139 10.32 3.67 -6.60
N LEU A 140 9.54 2.79 -6.01
CA LEU A 140 9.85 2.08 -4.79
C LEU A 140 9.93 0.59 -5.07
N PHE A 141 11.01 -0.03 -4.63
CA PHE A 141 11.27 -1.46 -4.82
C PHE A 141 11.34 -2.19 -3.49
N GLY A 142 10.87 -3.43 -3.48
CA GLY A 142 10.81 -4.22 -2.27
C GLY A 142 9.88 -3.62 -1.22
N CYS A 143 8.75 -3.06 -1.66
CA CYS A 143 7.77 -2.50 -0.74
C CYS A 143 7.08 -3.62 0.03
N TRP A 144 7.14 -3.57 1.34
CA TRP A 144 6.31 -4.41 2.20
C TRP A 144 5.13 -3.62 2.74
N VAL A 145 4.03 -4.31 2.98
CA VAL A 145 2.84 -3.73 3.61
C VAL A 145 2.89 -4.02 5.10
N GLU A 146 3.04 -2.98 5.91
CA GLU A 146 3.00 -3.05 7.37
C GLU A 146 1.56 -3.08 7.86
N GLU A 147 0.73 -2.22 7.31
CA GLU A 147 -0.65 -2.05 7.74
C GLU A 147 -1.59 -1.92 6.55
N MET A 148 -2.74 -2.59 6.65
CA MET A 148 -3.88 -2.40 5.76
C MET A 148 -5.12 -2.13 6.61
N SER A 149 -5.87 -1.10 6.27
CA SER A 149 -7.12 -0.74 6.97
C SER A 149 -8.26 -0.60 5.98
N ILE A 150 -9.43 -1.14 6.33
CA ILE A 150 -10.69 -0.95 5.61
C ILE A 150 -11.62 -0.17 6.52
N SER A 151 -12.18 0.91 6.01
CA SER A 151 -13.13 1.75 6.74
C SER A 151 -14.39 2.01 5.93
N ALA A 152 -15.53 2.02 6.61
CA ALA A 152 -16.81 2.36 6.03
C ALA A 152 -17.64 3.13 7.05
N SER A 153 -18.22 4.24 6.66
CA SER A 153 -19.16 5.02 7.47
C SER A 153 -20.45 5.26 6.71
N GLY A 154 -21.53 5.48 7.45
CA GLY A 154 -22.86 5.63 6.85
C GLY A 154 -22.92 6.87 5.95
N GLY A 155 -23.19 6.65 4.65
CA GLY A 155 -23.32 7.70 3.65
C GLY A 155 -22.03 8.07 2.91
N GLU A 156 -20.88 7.52 3.28
CA GLU A 156 -19.60 7.71 2.59
C GLU A 156 -19.20 6.44 1.82
N GLU A 157 -18.38 6.62 0.80
CA GLU A 157 -17.81 5.50 0.05
C GLU A 157 -16.78 4.76 0.92
N PRO A 158 -16.86 3.43 1.00
CA PRO A 158 -15.87 2.63 1.72
C PRO A 158 -14.47 2.79 1.13
N LYS A 159 -13.49 2.91 2.02
CA LYS A 159 -12.08 3.14 1.69
C LYS A 159 -11.20 2.02 2.19
N ILE A 160 -10.06 1.88 1.53
CA ILE A 160 -8.98 1.01 1.94
C ILE A 160 -7.68 1.82 1.93
N SER A 161 -6.90 1.69 2.99
CA SER A 161 -5.61 2.34 3.11
C SER A 161 -4.52 1.33 3.39
N PHE A 162 -3.32 1.65 2.92
CA PHE A 162 -2.12 0.85 3.10
C PHE A 162 -0.97 1.73 3.54
N SER A 163 -0.09 1.18 4.37
CA SER A 163 1.18 1.82 4.72
C SER A 163 2.28 0.77 4.90
N GLY A 164 3.52 1.21 4.75
CA GLY A 164 4.66 0.33 4.92
C GLY A 164 5.98 1.01 4.60
N GLY A 165 7.01 0.20 4.37
CA GLY A 165 8.31 0.68 3.97
C GLY A 165 8.78 0.03 2.66
N ALA A 166 9.98 0.41 2.20
CA ALA A 166 10.59 -0.15 1.02
C ALA A 166 12.10 -0.29 1.18
N PHE A 167 12.71 -1.16 0.39
CA PHE A 167 14.16 -1.31 0.39
C PHE A 167 14.85 -0.16 -0.34
N ASN A 168 14.30 0.23 -1.48
CA ASN A 168 14.94 1.20 -2.37
C ASN A 168 13.95 2.26 -2.87
N TYR A 169 14.47 3.47 -3.04
CA TYR A 169 13.79 4.61 -3.63
C TYR A 169 14.60 5.13 -4.82
N VAL A 170 13.94 5.36 -5.95
CA VAL A 170 14.53 5.90 -7.16
C VAL A 170 13.72 7.08 -7.67
N LEU A 171 14.37 8.22 -7.82
CA LEU A 171 13.78 9.39 -8.46
C LEU A 171 14.36 9.53 -9.88
N THR A 172 13.49 9.61 -10.86
CA THR A 172 13.81 9.83 -12.26
C THR A 172 13.26 11.18 -12.70
N GLY A 173 14.14 12.05 -13.15
CA GLY A 173 13.79 13.34 -13.75
C GLY A 173 13.87 13.31 -15.27
N THR A 174 14.09 14.47 -15.87
CA THR A 174 14.23 14.67 -17.31
C THR A 174 15.63 15.12 -17.71
N GLY A 175 15.99 14.93 -18.95
CA GLY A 175 17.26 15.36 -19.50
C GLY A 175 17.28 15.35 -21.01
N THR A 176 18.45 15.55 -21.59
CA THR A 176 18.69 15.55 -23.02
C THR A 176 19.94 14.73 -23.34
N THR A 177 19.95 14.03 -24.46
CA THR A 177 21.10 13.27 -24.91
C THR A 177 22.17 14.19 -25.50
N GLU A 178 23.43 13.85 -25.28
CA GLU A 178 24.60 14.46 -25.96
C GLU A 178 25.20 13.46 -26.94
N GLY A 179 25.37 13.88 -28.19
CA GLY A 179 25.88 13.04 -29.26
C GLY A 179 24.92 11.94 -29.71
N THR A 180 25.43 11.06 -30.58
CA THR A 180 24.65 9.97 -31.18
C THR A 180 25.16 8.62 -30.72
N GLY A 181 24.27 7.65 -30.55
CA GLY A 181 24.60 6.27 -30.25
C GLY A 181 23.95 5.30 -31.24
N SER A 182 24.69 4.27 -31.64
CA SER A 182 24.18 3.17 -32.46
C SER A 182 24.50 1.84 -31.77
N SER A 183 23.47 1.15 -31.32
CA SER A 183 23.61 -0.07 -30.52
C SER A 183 24.56 0.07 -29.32
N ALA A 184 24.56 1.25 -28.70
CA ALA A 184 25.45 1.59 -27.61
C ALA A 184 24.78 1.35 -26.25
N THR A 185 25.57 1.07 -25.22
CA THR A 185 25.12 0.88 -23.84
C THR A 185 25.44 2.08 -22.95
N SER A 186 26.19 3.05 -23.45
CA SER A 186 26.63 4.24 -22.72
C SER A 186 25.94 5.46 -23.29
N LEU A 187 24.83 5.86 -22.66
CA LEU A 187 24.07 7.04 -23.01
C LEU A 187 24.68 8.26 -22.32
N VAL A 188 25.20 9.21 -23.11
CA VAL A 188 25.68 10.48 -22.58
C VAL A 188 24.56 11.48 -22.57
N THR A 189 24.39 12.17 -21.46
CA THR A 189 23.45 13.28 -21.30
C THR A 189 24.20 14.60 -21.44
N GLU A 190 23.50 15.67 -21.83
CA GLU A 190 24.07 17.02 -21.78
C GLU A 190 24.63 17.32 -20.39
N SER A 191 25.65 18.15 -20.35
CA SER A 191 26.38 18.52 -19.14
C SER A 191 25.43 18.97 -18.01
N GLY A 192 25.54 18.32 -16.87
CA GLY A 192 24.71 18.58 -15.69
C GLY A 192 23.37 17.85 -15.66
N ASN A 193 22.90 17.23 -16.75
CA ASN A 193 21.63 16.51 -16.77
C ASN A 193 21.70 15.14 -16.06
N GLY A 194 22.87 14.57 -15.95
CA GLY A 194 23.06 13.29 -15.27
C GLY A 194 22.61 13.29 -13.81
N VAL A 195 22.57 14.44 -13.13
CA VAL A 195 22.08 14.55 -11.74
C VAL A 195 20.61 14.19 -11.59
N ASN A 196 19.83 14.30 -12.67
CA ASN A 196 18.39 14.03 -12.69
C ASN A 196 18.06 12.53 -12.73
N PHE A 197 19.06 11.66 -12.83
CA PHE A 197 18.88 10.22 -12.92
C PHE A 197 19.62 9.50 -11.80
N MET A 198 19.06 8.40 -11.35
CA MET A 198 19.65 7.47 -10.38
C MET A 198 19.87 6.12 -11.06
N VAL A 199 20.70 5.28 -10.47
CA VAL A 199 20.75 3.85 -10.82
C VAL A 199 19.37 3.26 -10.47
N GLY A 200 18.77 2.54 -11.41
CA GLY A 200 17.38 2.08 -11.29
C GLY A 200 16.34 2.97 -11.98
N SER A 201 16.71 4.19 -12.41
CA SER A 201 15.81 5.06 -13.18
C SER A 201 15.25 4.37 -14.42
N VAL A 202 13.96 4.49 -14.65
CA VAL A 202 13.26 3.95 -15.83
C VAL A 202 12.96 5.09 -16.78
N ILE A 203 13.63 5.13 -17.91
CA ILE A 203 13.61 6.24 -18.86
C ILE A 203 13.10 5.85 -20.23
N SER A 204 12.55 6.83 -20.93
CA SER A 204 12.12 6.76 -22.33
C SER A 204 12.85 7.81 -23.16
N PHE A 205 13.28 7.43 -24.36
CA PHE A 205 13.83 8.33 -25.37
C PHE A 205 13.72 7.67 -26.76
N ASN A 206 13.65 8.46 -27.81
CA ASN A 206 13.56 7.96 -29.20
C ASN A 206 12.50 6.87 -29.42
N SER A 207 11.29 7.02 -28.87
CA SER A 207 10.25 6.00 -28.92
C SER A 207 10.61 4.66 -28.26
N LEU A 208 11.73 4.59 -27.55
CA LEU A 208 12.14 3.46 -26.72
C LEU A 208 11.66 3.70 -25.30
N ALA A 209 10.86 2.79 -24.77
CA ALA A 209 10.39 2.82 -23.37
C ALA A 209 11.19 1.84 -22.50
N ASP A 210 11.02 1.97 -21.20
CA ASP A 210 11.49 1.02 -20.17
C ASP A 210 13.00 0.74 -20.21
N LYS A 211 13.81 1.75 -20.50
CA LYS A 211 15.27 1.65 -20.40
C LYS A 211 15.69 1.88 -18.96
N ILE A 212 16.25 0.87 -18.33
CA ILE A 212 16.72 0.91 -16.95
C ILE A 212 18.16 1.38 -16.92
N VAL A 213 18.47 2.37 -16.09
CA VAL A 213 19.82 2.84 -15.81
C VAL A 213 20.47 1.86 -14.83
N THR A 214 21.44 1.06 -15.32
CA THR A 214 22.12 0.04 -14.51
C THR A 214 23.39 0.55 -13.83
N ALA A 215 24.01 1.59 -14.37
CA ALA A 215 25.13 2.30 -13.75
C ALA A 215 25.15 3.76 -14.20
N LYS A 216 25.85 4.61 -13.45
CA LYS A 216 25.95 6.04 -13.72
C LYS A 216 27.33 6.57 -13.37
N SER A 217 27.85 7.45 -14.22
CA SER A 217 29.06 8.22 -13.96
C SER A 217 28.86 9.64 -14.48
N THR A 218 28.76 10.62 -13.57
CA THR A 218 28.43 12.02 -13.86
C THR A 218 27.26 12.15 -14.84
N ASP A 219 27.54 12.45 -16.12
CA ASP A 219 26.53 12.63 -17.17
C ASP A 219 26.42 11.42 -18.11
N THR A 220 27.04 10.28 -17.76
CA THR A 220 26.97 9.04 -18.53
C THR A 220 26.12 8.01 -17.82
N LEU A 221 25.09 7.52 -18.49
CA LEU A 221 24.13 6.50 -18.00
C LEU A 221 24.41 5.18 -18.73
N THR A 222 24.56 4.10 -17.99
CA THR A 222 24.66 2.76 -18.59
C THR A 222 23.26 2.17 -18.69
N ILE A 223 22.86 1.78 -19.90
CA ILE A 223 21.55 1.22 -20.23
C ILE A 223 21.69 -0.04 -21.10
N ALA A 224 20.59 -0.76 -21.32
CA ALA A 224 20.59 -1.81 -22.34
C ALA A 224 20.85 -1.19 -23.73
N SER A 225 21.55 -1.94 -24.58
CA SER A 225 21.95 -1.51 -25.92
C SER A 225 20.81 -0.82 -26.67
N SER A 226 21.03 0.39 -27.16
CA SER A 226 20.03 1.25 -27.77
C SER A 226 20.67 2.21 -28.78
N SER A 227 19.83 2.85 -29.60
CA SER A 227 20.23 3.88 -30.53
C SER A 227 19.52 5.19 -30.23
N TRP A 228 20.24 6.31 -30.35
CA TRP A 228 19.72 7.66 -30.14
C TRP A 228 20.41 8.70 -31.02
N SER A 229 19.76 9.83 -31.16
CA SER A 229 20.27 11.01 -31.81
C SER A 229 20.70 12.07 -30.79
N ASP A 230 21.49 13.03 -31.24
CA ASP A 230 21.87 14.19 -30.44
C ASP A 230 20.64 15.06 -30.07
N ALA A 231 20.72 15.76 -28.95
CA ALA A 231 19.73 16.69 -28.44
C ALA A 231 18.30 16.07 -28.29
N GLN A 232 18.25 14.78 -28.01
CA GLN A 232 16.98 14.07 -27.84
C GLN A 232 16.50 14.11 -26.39
N ALA A 233 15.22 14.41 -26.18
CA ALA A 233 14.65 14.42 -24.84
C ALA A 233 14.68 13.02 -24.20
N ILE A 234 15.13 12.97 -22.96
CA ILE A 234 15.04 11.82 -22.06
C ILE A 234 13.96 12.15 -21.04
N THR A 235 12.93 11.34 -20.97
CA THR A 235 11.81 11.51 -20.05
C THR A 235 11.63 10.28 -19.16
N PRO A 236 11.04 10.42 -17.96
CA PRO A 236 10.57 9.27 -17.21
C PRO A 236 9.59 8.45 -18.04
N THR A 237 9.68 7.11 -17.98
CA THR A 237 8.70 6.27 -18.65
C THR A 237 7.34 6.41 -18.00
N THR A 238 6.32 6.71 -18.82
CA THR A 238 4.92 6.77 -18.42
C THR A 238 4.08 5.77 -19.19
N TYR A 239 2.98 5.31 -18.59
CA TYR A 239 2.09 4.35 -19.22
C TYR A 239 0.66 4.90 -19.30
N THR A 240 -0.09 4.46 -20.31
CA THR A 240 -1.53 4.73 -20.38
C THR A 240 -2.25 3.81 -19.41
N GLU A 241 -3.03 4.40 -18.51
CA GLU A 241 -3.79 3.67 -17.51
C GLU A 241 -4.87 2.79 -18.15
N THR A 242 -4.96 1.56 -17.70
CA THR A 242 -6.06 0.62 -18.00
C THR A 242 -6.61 0.10 -16.67
N THR A 243 -7.40 0.92 -16.01
CA THR A 243 -8.01 0.57 -14.71
C THR A 243 -9.46 0.14 -14.90
N ALA A 244 -9.92 -0.76 -14.05
CA ALA A 244 -11.30 -1.25 -14.04
C ALA A 244 -11.94 -1.04 -12.66
N GLY A 245 -13.27 -0.90 -12.65
CA GLY A 245 -14.06 -0.80 -11.43
C GLY A 245 -14.60 0.60 -11.15
N ASN A 246 -15.69 0.62 -10.38
CA ASN A 246 -16.31 1.84 -9.88
C ASN A 246 -16.38 1.77 -8.36
N PRO A 247 -16.31 2.92 -7.65
CA PRO A 247 -16.46 2.94 -6.20
C PRO A 247 -17.76 2.29 -5.75
N LEU A 248 -17.70 1.61 -4.59
CA LEU A 248 -18.89 1.15 -3.92
C LEU A 248 -19.69 2.33 -3.39
N ASN A 249 -21.00 2.30 -3.56
CA ASN A 249 -21.84 3.24 -2.85
C ASN A 249 -21.85 2.90 -1.35
N GLY A 250 -21.70 3.90 -0.51
CA GLY A 250 -21.80 3.78 0.95
C GLY A 250 -23.22 3.45 1.47
N ILE A 251 -24.18 3.25 0.55
CA ILE A 251 -25.56 2.90 0.84
C ILE A 251 -25.80 1.44 0.48
N GLY A 252 -26.39 0.66 1.39
CA GLY A 252 -26.86 -0.69 1.12
C GLY A 252 -25.95 -1.82 1.61
N GLY A 253 -24.98 -1.51 2.46
CA GLY A 253 -24.22 -2.53 3.18
C GLY A 253 -25.01 -3.14 4.34
N SER A 254 -24.58 -4.29 4.82
CA SER A 254 -25.12 -4.93 6.02
C SER A 254 -24.00 -5.47 6.90
N LEU A 255 -24.22 -5.47 8.21
CA LEU A 255 -23.36 -6.14 9.17
C LEU A 255 -24.15 -7.21 9.91
N THR A 256 -23.59 -8.38 9.96
CA THR A 256 -24.12 -9.50 10.73
C THR A 256 -23.12 -9.87 11.82
N LEU A 257 -23.57 -9.76 13.06
CA LEU A 257 -22.81 -10.15 14.25
C LEU A 257 -23.49 -11.37 14.87
N ASN A 258 -22.81 -12.49 14.94
CA ASN A 258 -23.35 -13.74 15.47
C ASN A 258 -24.75 -14.09 14.89
N SER A 259 -24.87 -14.02 13.56
CA SER A 259 -26.12 -14.26 12.79
C SER A 259 -27.24 -13.24 13.01
N VAL A 260 -27.00 -12.13 13.70
CA VAL A 260 -27.95 -11.04 13.88
C VAL A 260 -27.54 -9.85 13.02
N THR A 261 -28.41 -9.43 12.12
CA THR A 261 -28.17 -8.22 11.31
C THR A 261 -28.39 -6.97 12.14
N LEU A 262 -27.40 -6.09 12.16
CA LEU A 262 -27.38 -4.87 12.97
C LEU A 262 -27.43 -3.62 12.09
N PRO A 263 -28.06 -2.53 12.57
CA PRO A 263 -28.00 -1.22 11.92
C PRO A 263 -26.67 -0.56 12.21
N VAL A 264 -25.70 -0.77 11.29
CA VAL A 264 -24.34 -0.24 11.42
C VAL A 264 -24.28 1.22 10.99
N THR A 265 -23.55 2.02 11.74
CA THR A 265 -23.24 3.40 11.40
C THR A 265 -21.79 3.54 10.89
N ALA A 266 -20.86 2.74 11.42
CA ALA A 266 -19.49 2.70 10.95
C ALA A 266 -18.85 1.32 11.23
N PHE A 267 -17.86 0.98 10.42
CA PHE A 267 -17.05 -0.21 10.56
C PHE A 267 -15.61 0.12 10.16
N ASP A 268 -14.69 -0.34 10.94
CA ASP A 268 -13.27 -0.34 10.57
C ASP A 268 -12.61 -1.66 10.97
N VAL A 269 -11.63 -2.07 10.18
CA VAL A 269 -10.75 -3.20 10.48
C VAL A 269 -9.35 -2.91 9.99
N THR A 270 -8.38 -3.18 10.83
CA THR A 270 -6.96 -2.98 10.55
C THR A 270 -6.19 -4.27 10.72
N ILE A 271 -5.38 -4.61 9.74
CA ILE A 271 -4.44 -5.72 9.76
C ILE A 271 -3.05 -5.11 9.88
N THR A 272 -2.32 -5.46 10.93
CA THR A 272 -0.94 -5.04 11.15
C THR A 272 -0.03 -6.26 11.13
N ASN A 273 0.97 -6.27 10.24
CA ASN A 273 1.87 -7.41 10.05
C ASN A 273 3.07 -7.44 11.01
N GLY A 274 3.27 -6.38 11.80
CA GLY A 274 4.35 -6.28 12.77
C GLY A 274 5.74 -6.44 12.14
N VAL A 275 5.91 -5.93 10.92
CA VAL A 275 7.14 -6.05 10.14
C VAL A 275 8.29 -5.33 10.82
N LYS A 276 9.43 -6.00 10.92
CA LYS A 276 10.67 -5.41 11.43
C LYS A 276 11.69 -5.33 10.31
N PRO A 277 12.01 -4.11 9.84
CA PRO A 277 13.06 -3.94 8.86
C PRO A 277 14.43 -4.27 9.45
N LEU A 278 15.22 -5.02 8.69
CA LEU A 278 16.59 -5.38 9.01
C LEU A 278 17.54 -4.46 8.24
N SER A 279 18.57 -3.97 8.92
CA SER A 279 19.63 -3.21 8.29
C SER A 279 20.97 -3.75 8.76
N ASP A 280 21.85 -4.06 7.83
CA ASP A 280 23.23 -4.43 8.14
C ASP A 280 24.00 -3.18 8.57
N ALA A 281 24.21 -3.07 9.88
CA ALA A 281 24.69 -1.85 10.55
C ALA A 281 26.10 -1.40 10.09
N ALA A 282 26.87 -2.27 9.43
CA ALA A 282 28.27 -1.97 9.11
C ALA A 282 28.51 -1.38 7.72
N PHE A 283 27.68 -1.68 6.72
CA PHE A 283 28.03 -1.41 5.32
C PHE A 283 26.86 -0.91 4.46
N GLU A 284 25.63 -0.99 4.89
CA GLU A 284 24.47 -0.62 4.08
C GLU A 284 23.81 0.68 4.53
N LYS A 285 23.41 1.45 3.53
CA LYS A 285 22.79 2.76 3.75
C LYS A 285 21.31 2.68 4.11
N GLY A 286 20.67 1.51 3.97
CA GLY A 286 19.22 1.33 4.12
C GLY A 286 18.82 -0.02 4.70
N THR A 287 17.56 -0.38 4.49
CA THR A 287 16.99 -1.67 4.86
C THR A 287 17.41 -2.71 3.82
N SER A 288 17.99 -3.83 4.26
CA SER A 288 18.44 -4.93 3.39
C SER A 288 17.42 -6.07 3.30
N ASP A 289 16.61 -6.24 4.36
CA ASP A 289 15.62 -7.30 4.47
C ASP A 289 14.56 -6.91 5.50
N PHE A 290 13.54 -7.73 5.68
CA PHE A 290 12.57 -7.59 6.75
C PHE A 290 12.12 -8.94 7.30
N ILE A 291 11.64 -8.94 8.53
CA ILE A 291 11.03 -10.10 9.17
C ILE A 291 9.59 -9.75 9.50
N ALA A 292 8.65 -10.57 9.05
CA ALA A 292 7.27 -10.48 9.49
C ALA A 292 7.19 -10.90 10.96
N GLY A 293 6.57 -10.07 11.78
CA GLY A 293 6.36 -10.31 13.20
C GLY A 293 5.00 -10.93 13.51
N TYR A 294 4.52 -10.71 14.72
CA TYR A 294 3.16 -11.12 15.08
C TYR A 294 2.14 -10.23 14.35
N ARG A 295 1.25 -10.89 13.63
CA ARG A 295 0.11 -10.24 13.00
C ARG A 295 -0.97 -9.93 14.03
N SER A 296 -1.62 -8.79 13.85
CA SER A 296 -2.76 -8.36 14.64
C SER A 296 -3.87 -7.91 13.72
N VAL A 297 -5.08 -8.42 13.93
CA VAL A 297 -6.28 -8.00 13.22
C VAL A 297 -7.26 -7.45 14.24
N LYS A 298 -7.50 -6.15 14.19
CA LYS A 298 -8.37 -5.42 15.13
C LYS A 298 -9.32 -4.52 14.37
N GLY A 299 -10.44 -4.23 14.98
CA GLY A 299 -11.39 -3.30 14.39
C GLY A 299 -12.41 -2.79 15.39
N ASN A 300 -13.31 -1.98 14.89
CA ASN A 300 -14.40 -1.42 15.66
C ASN A 300 -15.68 -1.44 14.85
N ILE A 301 -16.79 -1.71 15.51
CA ILE A 301 -18.14 -1.73 14.95
C ILE A 301 -18.96 -0.70 15.69
N SER A 302 -19.47 0.30 14.98
CA SER A 302 -20.40 1.27 15.54
C SER A 302 -21.82 0.94 15.10
N VAL A 303 -22.71 0.70 16.06
CA VAL A 303 -24.10 0.35 15.80
C VAL A 303 -25.05 1.23 16.60
N ARG A 304 -26.23 1.46 16.07
CA ARG A 304 -27.30 2.11 16.84
C ARG A 304 -27.73 1.24 17.99
N ALA A 305 -27.80 1.80 19.18
CA ALA A 305 -28.21 1.09 20.39
C ALA A 305 -29.68 0.66 20.32
N ARG A 306 -29.90 -0.65 20.19
CA ARG A 306 -31.24 -1.26 20.21
C ARG A 306 -31.46 -2.06 21.49
N LYS A 307 -32.64 -1.96 22.05
CA LYS A 307 -32.99 -2.62 23.31
C LYS A 307 -32.64 -4.11 23.34
N ASP A 308 -32.97 -4.83 22.28
CA ASP A 308 -32.78 -6.29 22.22
C ASP A 308 -31.30 -6.66 22.10
N PHE A 309 -30.50 -5.83 21.39
CA PHE A 309 -29.10 -6.06 21.23
C PHE A 309 -28.29 -5.73 22.50
N ILE A 310 -28.57 -4.58 23.13
CA ILE A 310 -27.94 -4.20 24.41
C ILE A 310 -28.17 -5.27 25.46
N LYS A 311 -29.37 -5.80 25.55
CA LYS A 311 -29.70 -6.87 26.49
C LYS A 311 -28.90 -8.14 26.22
N SER A 312 -28.80 -8.57 24.97
CA SER A 312 -28.02 -9.77 24.61
C SER A 312 -26.53 -9.60 24.84
N LEU A 313 -26.01 -8.39 24.56
CA LEU A 313 -24.60 -8.03 24.81
C LEU A 313 -24.34 -8.01 26.33
N ALA A 314 -25.16 -7.30 27.09
CA ALA A 314 -25.07 -7.22 28.57
C ALA A 314 -25.18 -8.60 29.24
N GLN A 315 -26.08 -9.46 28.74
CA GLN A 315 -26.18 -10.82 29.25
C GLN A 315 -24.91 -11.64 29.04
N ARG A 316 -24.20 -11.44 27.92
CA ARG A 316 -22.93 -12.11 27.69
C ARG A 316 -21.81 -11.58 28.58
N TYR A 317 -21.79 -10.25 28.86
CA TYR A 317 -20.79 -9.64 29.71
C TYR A 317 -20.99 -9.82 31.21
N VAL A 318 -22.24 -9.91 31.67
CA VAL A 318 -22.56 -9.86 33.08
C VAL A 318 -23.02 -11.22 33.64
N GLN A 319 -23.53 -12.10 32.79
CA GLN A 319 -23.91 -13.45 33.25
C GLN A 319 -22.71 -14.38 33.28
N THR A 320 -21.92 -14.29 34.32
CA THR A 320 -21.03 -15.34 34.73
C THR A 320 -21.83 -16.33 35.61
N THR A 321 -22.10 -17.52 35.10
CA THR A 321 -22.22 -18.67 35.99
C THR A 321 -20.88 -18.86 36.68
N ALA A 322 -20.88 -19.09 37.97
CA ALA A 322 -19.70 -19.09 38.85
C ALA A 322 -18.54 -20.06 38.48
N THR A 323 -18.57 -20.69 37.31
CA THR A 323 -17.63 -21.74 36.89
C THR A 323 -16.89 -21.46 35.59
N ALA A 324 -17.27 -20.44 34.80
CA ALA A 324 -16.54 -20.06 33.60
C ALA A 324 -16.53 -18.54 33.51
N GLY A 325 -15.36 -17.95 33.41
CA GLY A 325 -15.21 -16.52 33.12
C GLY A 325 -15.98 -16.12 31.88
N PRO A 326 -16.31 -14.83 31.68
CA PRO A 326 -16.98 -14.37 30.49
C PRO A 326 -16.14 -14.75 29.26
N SER A 327 -16.67 -15.66 28.47
CA SER A 327 -16.03 -16.06 27.22
C SER A 327 -16.75 -15.37 26.08
N PHE A 328 -16.12 -14.33 25.51
CA PHE A 328 -16.55 -13.66 24.28
C PHE A 328 -15.81 -14.16 23.06
N SER A 329 -15.08 -15.23 23.20
CA SER A 329 -14.40 -15.93 22.13
C SER A 329 -15.42 -16.56 21.17
N SER A 330 -15.14 -16.45 19.87
CA SER A 330 -15.90 -17.08 18.78
C SER A 330 -17.18 -16.36 18.35
N VAL A 331 -17.14 -15.04 18.23
CA VAL A 331 -18.23 -14.29 17.61
C VAL A 331 -17.91 -14.07 16.13
N PRO A 332 -18.64 -14.69 15.19
CA PRO A 332 -18.41 -14.41 13.76
C PRO A 332 -18.98 -13.03 13.39
N ILE A 333 -18.18 -12.29 12.62
CA ILE A 333 -18.54 -11.00 12.06
C ILE A 333 -18.54 -11.11 10.55
N ARG A 334 -19.60 -10.64 9.90
CA ARG A 334 -19.68 -10.50 8.46
C ARG A 334 -20.13 -9.09 8.12
N VAL A 335 -19.37 -8.42 7.28
CA VAL A 335 -19.68 -7.08 6.78
C VAL A 335 -19.78 -7.14 5.27
N ASP A 336 -20.98 -6.89 4.75
CA ASP A 336 -21.24 -6.78 3.32
C ASP A 336 -21.20 -5.30 2.95
N LEU A 337 -20.22 -4.90 2.14
CA LEU A 337 -20.07 -3.54 1.62
C LEU A 337 -20.58 -3.49 0.19
N GLY A 338 -21.58 -2.66 -0.06
CA GLY A 338 -22.30 -2.58 -1.33
C GLY A 338 -23.57 -3.44 -1.34
N SER A 339 -24.49 -3.13 -2.27
CA SER A 339 -25.80 -3.77 -2.38
C SER A 339 -26.02 -4.54 -3.69
N VAL A 340 -25.12 -4.41 -4.67
CA VAL A 340 -25.28 -5.00 -6.01
C VAL A 340 -24.50 -6.30 -6.09
N SER A 341 -25.19 -7.41 -6.33
CA SER A 341 -24.56 -8.72 -6.52
C SER A 341 -23.49 -8.68 -7.62
N GLY A 342 -22.36 -9.31 -7.37
CA GLY A 342 -21.17 -9.28 -8.24
C GLY A 342 -20.33 -8.00 -8.12
N LYS A 343 -20.75 -7.02 -7.29
CA LYS A 343 -20.04 -5.77 -7.03
C LYS A 343 -19.98 -5.45 -5.55
N GLN A 344 -19.91 -6.46 -4.70
CA GLN A 344 -19.79 -6.32 -3.25
C GLN A 344 -18.39 -6.69 -2.80
N VAL A 345 -17.96 -6.08 -1.71
CA VAL A 345 -16.81 -6.53 -0.93
C VAL A 345 -17.32 -7.02 0.41
N VAL A 346 -16.98 -8.24 0.75
CA VAL A 346 -17.43 -8.85 2.01
C VAL A 346 -16.22 -9.15 2.89
N VAL A 347 -16.25 -8.62 4.09
CA VAL A 347 -15.25 -8.90 5.12
C VAL A 347 -15.81 -9.93 6.08
N TYR A 348 -15.09 -11.03 6.26
CA TYR A 348 -15.41 -12.08 7.21
C TYR A 348 -14.35 -12.17 8.29
N VAL A 349 -14.78 -12.15 9.53
CA VAL A 349 -13.99 -12.53 10.70
C VAL A 349 -14.69 -13.73 11.31
N ASP A 350 -14.12 -14.92 11.13
CA ASP A 350 -14.79 -16.16 11.52
C ASP A 350 -14.82 -16.33 13.05
N THR A 351 -13.80 -15.77 13.74
CA THR A 351 -13.71 -15.81 15.20
C THR A 351 -13.21 -14.46 15.72
N ALA A 352 -14.07 -13.72 16.40
CA ALA A 352 -13.70 -12.47 17.04
C ALA A 352 -13.93 -12.53 18.55
N GLU A 353 -13.05 -11.92 19.30
CA GLU A 353 -13.26 -11.52 20.69
C GLU A 353 -13.73 -10.07 20.71
N LEU A 354 -14.87 -9.83 21.36
CA LEU A 354 -15.43 -8.49 21.47
C LEU A 354 -15.03 -7.89 22.81
N ASP A 355 -14.55 -6.65 22.78
CA ASP A 355 -14.30 -5.88 23.98
C ASP A 355 -15.56 -5.16 24.48
N PHE A 356 -15.50 -4.63 25.70
CA PHE A 356 -16.63 -3.93 26.27
C PHE A 356 -16.97 -2.69 25.45
N ALA A 357 -18.21 -2.61 25.01
CA ALA A 357 -18.71 -1.52 24.20
C ALA A 357 -18.91 -0.24 25.03
N ALA A 358 -18.32 0.85 24.59
CA ALA A 358 -18.66 2.16 25.08
C ALA A 358 -20.02 2.59 24.51
N ILE A 359 -20.91 3.08 25.36
CA ILE A 359 -22.21 3.64 24.93
C ILE A 359 -22.06 5.15 24.91
N ASP A 360 -22.12 5.73 23.73
CA ASP A 360 -22.17 7.17 23.55
C ASP A 360 -23.62 7.62 23.39
N VAL A 361 -24.04 8.54 24.24
CA VAL A 361 -25.42 9.08 24.28
C VAL A 361 -25.34 10.60 24.14
N PRO A 362 -25.24 11.13 22.93
CA PRO A 362 -25.27 12.56 22.71
C PRO A 362 -26.65 13.15 23.05
N GLU A 363 -26.69 14.40 23.52
CA GLU A 363 -27.86 15.06 24.07
C GLU A 363 -29.09 15.13 23.12
N ALA A 364 -28.88 15.08 21.83
CA ALA A 364 -29.91 15.27 20.80
C ALA A 364 -29.93 14.20 19.70
N GLU A 365 -29.15 13.13 19.84
CA GLU A 365 -28.97 12.12 18.81
C GLU A 365 -29.25 10.69 19.33
N GLU A 366 -29.30 9.73 18.42
CA GLU A 366 -29.43 8.32 18.79
C GLU A 366 -28.16 7.83 19.51
N ALA A 367 -28.34 7.01 20.53
CA ALA A 367 -27.25 6.37 21.23
C ALA A 367 -26.50 5.41 20.29
N ILE A 368 -25.19 5.56 20.23
CA ILE A 368 -24.29 4.71 19.44
C ILE A 368 -23.47 3.82 20.39
N LEU A 369 -23.37 2.56 20.02
CA LEU A 369 -22.58 1.56 20.69
C LEU A 369 -21.34 1.27 19.86
N ASN A 370 -20.17 1.56 20.42
CA ASN A 370 -18.88 1.28 19.80
C ASN A 370 -18.33 -0.02 20.38
N ILE A 371 -18.16 -1.02 19.53
CA ILE A 371 -17.76 -2.38 19.90
C ILE A 371 -16.40 -2.67 19.29
N PRO A 372 -15.30 -2.49 20.03
CA PRO A 372 -14.00 -2.95 19.58
C PRO A 372 -13.95 -4.48 19.51
N PHE A 373 -13.20 -5.00 18.56
CA PHE A 373 -12.96 -6.43 18.45
C PHE A 373 -11.53 -6.76 18.06
N THR A 374 -11.11 -7.95 18.47
CA THR A 374 -9.85 -8.56 18.01
C THR A 374 -10.20 -9.88 17.33
N ALA A 375 -9.76 -10.04 16.09
CA ALA A 375 -9.91 -11.31 15.38
C ALA A 375 -8.88 -12.33 15.88
N LEU A 376 -9.33 -13.54 16.07
CA LEU A 376 -8.51 -14.64 16.59
C LEU A 376 -8.38 -15.72 15.52
N ALA A 377 -7.18 -16.28 15.40
CA ALA A 377 -6.96 -17.46 14.59
C ALA A 377 -7.55 -18.70 15.27
N THR A 378 -8.06 -19.62 14.47
CA THR A 378 -8.37 -20.96 14.92
C THR A 378 -7.11 -21.85 14.94
N SER A 379 -7.25 -23.13 15.19
CA SER A 379 -6.10 -24.03 15.22
C SER A 379 -5.46 -24.18 13.83
N GLY A 380 -4.40 -23.46 13.55
CA GLY A 380 -3.67 -23.51 12.29
C GLY A 380 -3.25 -22.15 11.77
N GLY A 381 -3.88 -21.08 12.24
CA GLY A 381 -3.59 -19.70 11.83
C GLY A 381 -4.08 -19.36 10.42
N GLY A 382 -3.92 -18.10 10.03
CA GLY A 382 -4.26 -17.62 8.67
C GLY A 382 -5.75 -17.49 8.36
N ASP A 383 -6.62 -17.62 9.35
CA ASP A 383 -8.07 -17.57 9.21
C ASP A 383 -8.74 -16.47 10.05
N GLU A 384 -7.96 -15.55 10.60
CA GLU A 384 -8.45 -14.44 11.42
C GLU A 384 -9.42 -13.55 10.63
N ILE A 385 -9.10 -13.30 9.36
CA ILE A 385 -9.92 -12.49 8.46
C ILE A 385 -9.80 -13.02 7.03
N ARG A 386 -10.87 -12.88 6.29
CA ARG A 386 -10.89 -13.08 4.83
C ARG A 386 -11.71 -11.99 4.18
N ILE A 387 -11.26 -11.55 3.02
CA ILE A 387 -11.92 -10.50 2.24
C ILE A 387 -12.35 -11.12 0.91
N ALA A 388 -13.65 -11.19 0.69
CA ALA A 388 -14.22 -11.66 -0.57
C ALA A 388 -14.60 -10.46 -1.45
N TRP A 389 -14.10 -10.47 -2.66
CA TRP A 389 -14.28 -9.38 -3.62
C TRP A 389 -15.25 -9.80 -4.72
N ASN A 390 -16.03 -8.87 -5.28
CA ASN A 390 -17.01 -9.13 -6.34
C ASN A 390 -18.08 -10.20 -5.96
N GLN A 391 -18.60 -10.15 -4.75
CA GLN A 391 -19.67 -11.06 -4.28
C GLN A 391 -21.05 -10.68 -4.79
#